data_5869ef293cff4ac1cd81c25c7d54cbc4
#
_entry.id   5869ef293cff4ac1cd81c25c7d54cbc4
#
_cell.length_a   1.000
_cell.length_b   1.000
_cell.length_c   1.000
_cell.angle_alpha   90.00
_cell.angle_beta   90.00
_cell.angle_gamma   90.00
#
_symmetry.space_group_name_H-M   'P 1'
#
loop_
_entity.id
_entity.type
_entity.pdbx_description
1 polymer ?
#
loop_
_entity_poly.entity_id
_entity_poly.type
_entity_poly.pdbx_seq_one_letter_code
_entity_poly.pdbx_strand_id
1 'polypeptide(L)'
;MLESLTQRIKHKIKTPQEIRDLIGPMPRREQVIMCHGVFDVVHPGHVRHLLYAKSKAPVLIASITADWHITKGTHRPHVPQDLRAVNLAAFEMIDYVLIDPNATPIENLKIIQPDYLAKGYEYTANGPPPATSEEAETVRAYGGDILFTPGDIVYSSTQLLKVTAPSLKLEKLQMVMERSGVGFDHLRRTLDQLAMHSIHVVGDTIVDSYTHCAMIGGQTKTPTMSVLFERKVDFIGGAAIVAKHCRAASAEVTFTTVLGDDEYRNFVVDDLTRSGVKVNATIDRFRPTVNKNAIVAGGYRLLKIDTLDNSSIPDTILETMTQSVRDIPAEAVIYSDFRHGIFNRRTIPAFVRSIPAGAYRVADSQVASRWGNITDFKGFDLITPNEREARFALGDQDTGIRPLSSDLYDAAQCKLLILKLGERGVLTCTSPDHESLDSFFVMDSFVEDLVDPVGAGDALLAYATLAMLASRNETQATILGTIAAACGCEVDGNVPITPDQVHARLDKVERQMNYE
;
A
#
# COMPACT_ATOMS: atom_id res chain seq x y z
N MET A 1 -8.99 -41.63 12.92
CA MET A 1 -8.05 -40.50 13.19
C MET A 1 -8.79 -39.14 13.26
N LEU A 2 -9.66 -38.77 12.34
CA LEU A 2 -10.46 -37.54 12.37
C LEU A 2 -11.43 -37.49 13.56
N GLU A 3 -12.15 -38.58 13.86
CA GLU A 3 -13.06 -38.66 15.01
C GLU A 3 -12.33 -38.46 16.35
N SER A 4 -11.12 -38.97 16.50
CA SER A 4 -10.32 -38.80 17.73
C SER A 4 -9.83 -37.36 17.93
N LEU A 5 -9.53 -36.63 16.83
CA LEU A 5 -9.14 -35.22 16.87
C LEU A 5 -10.33 -34.32 17.24
N THR A 6 -11.50 -34.56 16.66
CA THR A 6 -12.74 -33.83 16.96
C THR A 6 -13.15 -34.03 18.43
N GLN A 7 -13.00 -35.25 18.98
CA GLN A 7 -13.26 -35.53 20.39
C GLN A 7 -12.28 -34.80 21.32
N ARG A 8 -10.99 -34.74 20.97
CA ARG A 8 -9.95 -33.99 21.71
C ARG A 8 -10.23 -32.50 21.78
N ILE A 9 -10.77 -31.92 20.70
CA ILE A 9 -11.10 -30.50 20.64
C ILE A 9 -12.37 -30.21 21.44
N LYS A 10 -13.39 -31.04 21.29
CA LYS A 10 -14.69 -30.87 21.98
C LYS A 10 -14.59 -30.94 23.50
N HIS A 11 -13.59 -31.59 24.08
CA HIS A 11 -13.43 -31.65 25.54
C HIS A 11 -13.15 -30.27 26.17
N LYS A 12 -12.68 -29.28 25.38
CA LYS A 12 -12.50 -27.90 25.83
C LYS A 12 -13.83 -27.13 25.94
N ILE A 13 -14.89 -27.61 25.27
CA ILE A 13 -16.22 -26.96 25.30
C ILE A 13 -16.94 -27.40 26.59
N LYS A 14 -17.24 -26.44 27.46
CA LYS A 14 -17.71 -26.69 28.83
C LYS A 14 -18.86 -25.76 29.20
N THR A 15 -19.66 -26.17 30.16
CA THR A 15 -20.62 -25.29 30.84
C THR A 15 -19.89 -24.33 31.79
N PRO A 16 -20.50 -23.20 32.15
CA PRO A 16 -19.92 -22.27 33.13
C PRO A 16 -19.58 -22.93 34.47
N GLN A 17 -20.42 -23.86 34.95
CA GLN A 17 -20.18 -24.57 36.19
C GLN A 17 -19.02 -25.55 36.11
N GLU A 18 -18.91 -26.33 35.02
CA GLU A 18 -17.75 -27.20 34.78
C GLU A 18 -16.45 -26.41 34.75
N ILE A 19 -16.45 -25.24 34.09
CA ILE A 19 -15.27 -24.34 34.05
C ILE A 19 -14.95 -23.90 35.48
N ARG A 20 -15.95 -23.43 36.23
CA ARG A 20 -15.78 -23.01 37.62
C ARG A 20 -15.16 -24.10 38.50
N ASP A 21 -15.64 -25.34 38.36
CA ASP A 21 -15.14 -26.48 39.12
C ASP A 21 -13.68 -26.82 38.75
N LEU A 22 -13.31 -26.67 37.49
CA LEU A 22 -11.94 -26.91 36.98
C LEU A 22 -10.93 -25.84 37.42
N ILE A 23 -11.29 -24.55 37.37
CA ILE A 23 -10.39 -23.44 37.70
C ILE A 23 -10.36 -23.08 39.20
N GLY A 24 -11.34 -23.51 39.97
CA GLY A 24 -11.49 -23.23 41.41
C GLY A 24 -11.94 -21.78 41.72
N PRO A 25 -12.24 -21.49 43.00
CA PRO A 25 -12.69 -20.18 43.48
C PRO A 25 -11.54 -19.16 43.55
N MET A 26 -11.87 -17.87 43.50
CA MET A 26 -10.93 -16.80 43.85
C MET A 26 -10.71 -16.70 45.38
N PRO A 27 -9.50 -16.35 45.87
CA PRO A 27 -8.25 -16.27 45.10
C PRO A 27 -7.74 -17.66 44.72
N ARG A 28 -7.19 -17.77 43.53
CA ARG A 28 -6.68 -19.02 42.94
C ARG A 28 -5.20 -18.95 42.60
N ARG A 29 -4.56 -20.12 42.36
CA ARG A 29 -3.14 -20.19 42.07
C ARG A 29 -2.80 -19.68 40.67
N GLU A 30 -3.63 -20.01 39.68
CA GLU A 30 -3.44 -19.63 38.27
C GLU A 30 -4.50 -18.61 37.86
N GLN A 31 -4.03 -17.47 37.35
CA GLN A 31 -4.94 -16.43 36.87
C GLN A 31 -5.69 -16.88 35.62
N VAL A 32 -6.94 -16.45 35.54
CA VAL A 32 -7.89 -16.78 34.47
C VAL A 32 -8.33 -15.52 33.77
N ILE A 33 -8.25 -15.50 32.44
CA ILE A 33 -8.75 -14.44 31.60
C ILE A 33 -9.89 -14.95 30.73
N MET A 34 -10.97 -14.17 30.61
CA MET A 34 -12.11 -14.50 29.76
C MET A 34 -12.26 -13.47 28.64
N CYS A 35 -12.37 -13.94 27.41
CA CYS A 35 -12.76 -13.15 26.24
C CYS A 35 -14.22 -13.48 25.91
N HIS A 36 -15.10 -12.47 25.76
CA HIS A 36 -16.49 -12.67 25.35
C HIS A 36 -16.78 -11.94 24.03
N GLY A 37 -17.45 -12.63 23.10
CA GLY A 37 -17.83 -12.05 21.81
C GLY A 37 -18.62 -12.99 20.92
N VAL A 38 -19.01 -12.51 19.75
CA VAL A 38 -19.75 -13.33 18.77
C VAL A 38 -18.87 -14.36 18.09
N PHE A 39 -17.64 -13.99 17.71
CA PHE A 39 -16.66 -14.84 16.99
C PHE A 39 -17.28 -15.56 15.77
N ASP A 40 -18.13 -14.87 15.00
CA ASP A 40 -18.87 -15.45 13.87
C ASP A 40 -17.94 -16.04 12.82
N VAL A 41 -17.03 -15.21 12.29
CA VAL A 41 -15.92 -15.65 11.44
C VAL A 41 -14.62 -15.25 12.14
N VAL A 42 -13.84 -16.25 12.58
CA VAL A 42 -12.55 -15.98 13.22
C VAL A 42 -11.57 -15.47 12.18
N HIS A 43 -10.96 -14.33 12.46
CA HIS A 43 -10.00 -13.63 11.60
C HIS A 43 -8.75 -13.23 12.42
N PRO A 44 -7.67 -12.79 11.78
CA PRO A 44 -6.42 -12.45 12.48
C PRO A 44 -6.58 -11.48 13.65
N GLY A 45 -7.50 -10.52 13.59
CA GLY A 45 -7.81 -9.62 14.70
C GLY A 45 -8.30 -10.38 15.96
N HIS A 46 -9.17 -11.38 15.77
CA HIS A 46 -9.57 -12.26 16.88
C HIS A 46 -8.39 -13.07 17.42
N VAL A 47 -7.54 -13.59 16.53
CA VAL A 47 -6.36 -14.38 16.95
C VAL A 47 -5.41 -13.52 17.77
N ARG A 48 -5.13 -12.27 17.37
CA ARG A 48 -4.30 -11.34 18.16
C ARG A 48 -4.91 -11.01 19.51
N HIS A 49 -6.22 -10.71 19.55
CA HIS A 49 -6.95 -10.47 20.80
C HIS A 49 -6.78 -11.65 21.76
N LEU A 50 -6.96 -12.87 21.27
CA LEU A 50 -6.83 -14.10 22.07
C LEU A 50 -5.38 -14.36 22.50
N LEU A 51 -4.40 -14.14 21.62
CA LEU A 51 -2.97 -14.26 21.96
C LEU A 51 -2.55 -13.25 23.01
N TYR A 52 -2.98 -12.01 22.89
CA TYR A 52 -2.72 -10.99 23.90
C TYR A 52 -3.36 -11.37 25.24
N ALA A 53 -4.63 -11.78 25.24
CA ALA A 53 -5.30 -12.26 26.45
C ALA A 53 -4.53 -13.42 27.09
N LYS A 54 -4.11 -14.43 26.29
CA LYS A 54 -3.30 -15.57 26.76
C LYS A 54 -1.96 -15.15 27.35
N SER A 55 -1.34 -14.09 26.84
CA SER A 55 -0.09 -13.56 27.39
C SER A 55 -0.23 -12.94 28.78
N LYS A 56 -1.47 -12.62 29.20
CA LYS A 56 -1.77 -11.96 30.50
C LYS A 56 -2.18 -12.94 31.59
N ALA A 57 -2.64 -14.13 31.21
CA ALA A 57 -3.04 -15.16 32.18
C ALA A 57 -2.81 -16.57 31.62
N PRO A 58 -2.38 -17.53 32.42
CA PRO A 58 -2.12 -18.90 31.98
C PRO A 58 -3.36 -19.65 31.50
N VAL A 59 -4.55 -19.29 31.97
CA VAL A 59 -5.83 -19.92 31.56
C VAL A 59 -6.68 -18.93 30.79
N LEU A 60 -6.99 -19.26 29.52
CA LEU A 60 -7.83 -18.45 28.62
C LEU A 60 -9.17 -19.14 28.36
N ILE A 61 -10.26 -18.44 28.67
CA ILE A 61 -11.63 -18.85 28.38
C ILE A 61 -12.18 -18.02 27.23
N ALA A 62 -12.70 -18.67 26.19
CA ALA A 62 -13.45 -18.01 25.13
C ALA A 62 -14.95 -18.25 25.34
N SER A 63 -15.70 -17.18 25.58
CA SER A 63 -17.15 -17.18 25.73
C SER A 63 -17.81 -16.65 24.44
N ILE A 64 -18.68 -17.43 23.83
CA ILE A 64 -19.39 -17.04 22.61
C ILE A 64 -20.86 -16.75 22.88
N THR A 65 -21.34 -15.64 22.31
CA THR A 65 -22.76 -15.29 22.34
C THR A 65 -23.59 -16.33 21.58
N ALA A 66 -24.64 -16.86 22.17
CA ALA A 66 -25.55 -17.80 21.51
C ALA A 66 -26.27 -17.16 20.32
N ASP A 67 -26.65 -17.97 19.33
CA ASP A 67 -27.18 -17.51 18.04
C ASP A 67 -28.40 -16.59 18.18
N TRP A 68 -29.31 -16.89 19.08
CA TRP A 68 -30.56 -16.11 19.29
C TRP A 68 -30.36 -14.73 19.92
N HIS A 69 -29.18 -14.44 20.45
CA HIS A 69 -28.85 -13.11 20.98
C HIS A 69 -28.08 -12.24 19.96
N ILE A 70 -27.80 -12.77 18.78
CA ILE A 70 -27.11 -12.03 17.73
C ILE A 70 -28.12 -11.25 16.90
N THR A 71 -28.32 -9.98 17.23
CA THR A 71 -29.34 -9.10 16.60
C THR A 71 -28.74 -8.19 15.51
N LYS A 72 -27.42 -8.16 15.33
CA LYS A 72 -26.73 -7.28 14.39
C LYS A 72 -26.62 -7.93 13.00
N GLY A 73 -27.40 -7.44 12.02
CA GLY A 73 -27.33 -7.85 10.61
C GLY A 73 -28.33 -8.95 10.23
N THR A 74 -28.92 -8.81 9.04
CA THR A 74 -30.04 -9.65 8.54
C THR A 74 -29.67 -11.12 8.24
N HIS A 75 -28.36 -11.46 8.24
CA HIS A 75 -27.86 -12.80 7.90
C HIS A 75 -26.80 -13.31 8.89
N ARG A 76 -26.89 -12.88 10.18
CA ARG A 76 -25.97 -13.34 11.23
C ARG A 76 -26.66 -14.27 12.24
N PRO A 77 -25.91 -15.22 12.84
CA PRO A 77 -24.53 -15.57 12.54
C PRO A 77 -24.39 -16.35 11.22
N HIS A 78 -23.24 -16.24 10.55
CA HIS A 78 -22.92 -17.07 9.36
C HIS A 78 -22.52 -18.47 9.76
N VAL A 79 -21.87 -18.62 10.93
CA VAL A 79 -21.43 -19.88 11.49
C VAL A 79 -22.25 -20.18 12.73
N PRO A 80 -23.02 -21.30 12.78
CA PRO A 80 -23.79 -21.70 13.95
C PRO A 80 -22.92 -21.81 15.20
N GLN A 81 -23.50 -21.54 16.37
CA GLN A 81 -22.79 -21.48 17.67
C GLN A 81 -21.93 -22.71 17.97
N ASP A 82 -22.42 -23.92 17.66
CA ASP A 82 -21.68 -25.16 17.90
C ASP A 82 -20.38 -25.24 17.07
N LEU A 83 -20.45 -24.79 15.81
CA LEU A 83 -19.28 -24.75 14.93
C LEU A 83 -18.34 -23.60 15.32
N ARG A 84 -18.87 -22.47 15.79
CA ARG A 84 -18.04 -21.37 16.34
C ARG A 84 -17.26 -21.82 17.57
N ALA A 85 -17.91 -22.61 18.45
CA ALA A 85 -17.27 -23.19 19.62
C ALA A 85 -16.15 -24.16 19.24
N VAL A 86 -16.38 -25.04 18.25
CA VAL A 86 -15.36 -25.98 17.74
C VAL A 86 -14.20 -25.24 17.12
N ASN A 87 -14.45 -24.19 16.32
CA ASN A 87 -13.42 -23.37 15.72
C ASN A 87 -12.50 -22.74 16.79
N LEU A 88 -13.07 -22.17 17.85
CA LEU A 88 -12.27 -21.59 18.94
C LEU A 88 -11.54 -22.67 19.75
N ALA A 89 -12.17 -23.79 20.02
CA ALA A 89 -11.56 -24.91 20.76
C ALA A 89 -10.34 -25.53 20.02
N ALA A 90 -10.29 -25.38 18.69
CA ALA A 90 -9.17 -25.85 17.88
C ALA A 90 -7.90 -25.00 18.06
N PHE A 91 -7.97 -23.77 18.59
CA PHE A 91 -6.80 -22.97 18.90
C PHE A 91 -6.08 -23.51 20.14
N GLU A 92 -4.75 -23.67 20.01
CA GLU A 92 -3.91 -24.18 21.10
C GLU A 92 -3.96 -23.27 22.34
N MET A 93 -3.99 -21.93 22.15
CA MET A 93 -3.95 -20.96 23.23
C MET A 93 -5.25 -20.89 24.04
N ILE A 94 -6.35 -21.47 23.56
CA ILE A 94 -7.63 -21.49 24.29
C ILE A 94 -7.73 -22.76 25.13
N ASP A 95 -7.94 -22.60 26.43
CA ASP A 95 -8.07 -23.73 27.36
C ASP A 95 -9.51 -24.21 27.44
N TYR A 96 -10.48 -23.28 27.51
CA TYR A 96 -11.90 -23.60 27.60
C TYR A 96 -12.74 -22.71 26.69
N VAL A 97 -13.81 -23.27 26.17
CA VAL A 97 -14.82 -22.56 25.39
C VAL A 97 -16.19 -22.77 26.03
N LEU A 98 -17.00 -21.72 26.13
CA LEU A 98 -18.39 -21.83 26.53
C LEU A 98 -19.32 -21.12 25.55
N ILE A 99 -20.54 -21.67 25.37
CA ILE A 99 -21.63 -21.01 24.66
C ILE A 99 -22.48 -20.31 25.72
N ASP A 100 -22.55 -18.98 25.64
CA ASP A 100 -23.28 -18.16 26.59
C ASP A 100 -24.76 -18.07 26.18
N PRO A 101 -25.69 -18.68 26.96
CA PRO A 101 -27.11 -18.62 26.66
C PRO A 101 -27.77 -17.28 27.04
N ASN A 102 -27.03 -16.35 27.64
CA ASN A 102 -27.53 -15.07 28.10
C ASN A 102 -27.30 -13.96 27.07
N ALA A 103 -28.07 -12.89 27.16
CA ALA A 103 -27.91 -11.71 26.29
C ALA A 103 -26.60 -10.93 26.57
N THR A 104 -26.06 -11.06 27.78
CA THR A 104 -24.81 -10.46 28.23
C THR A 104 -24.00 -11.50 29.03
N PRO A 105 -22.67 -11.37 29.13
CA PRO A 105 -21.85 -12.34 29.85
C PRO A 105 -21.95 -12.28 31.38
N ILE A 106 -22.81 -11.40 31.94
CA ILE A 106 -22.85 -11.05 33.35
C ILE A 106 -23.11 -12.28 34.25
N GLU A 107 -24.08 -13.13 33.90
CA GLU A 107 -24.38 -14.32 34.70
C GLU A 107 -23.22 -15.32 34.71
N ASN A 108 -22.56 -15.50 33.56
CA ASN A 108 -21.36 -16.35 33.47
C ASN A 108 -20.15 -15.74 34.19
N LEU A 109 -20.02 -14.41 34.19
CA LEU A 109 -19.01 -13.72 35.00
C LEU A 109 -19.20 -13.94 36.50
N LYS A 110 -20.43 -13.93 36.99
CA LYS A 110 -20.77 -14.22 38.40
C LYS A 110 -20.45 -15.67 38.77
N ILE A 111 -20.68 -16.63 37.86
CA ILE A 111 -20.42 -18.06 38.09
C ILE A 111 -18.91 -18.35 38.04
N ILE A 112 -18.25 -17.97 36.95
CA ILE A 112 -16.86 -18.32 36.65
C ILE A 112 -15.88 -17.48 37.47
N GLN A 113 -16.20 -16.21 37.67
CA GLN A 113 -15.36 -15.20 38.33
C GLN A 113 -13.91 -15.18 37.77
N PRO A 114 -13.69 -14.90 36.46
CA PRO A 114 -12.34 -14.79 35.93
C PRO A 114 -11.58 -13.63 36.59
N ASP A 115 -10.26 -13.74 36.72
CA ASP A 115 -9.41 -12.67 37.27
C ASP A 115 -9.40 -11.46 36.35
N TYR A 116 -9.52 -11.70 35.02
CA TYR A 116 -9.58 -10.65 34.02
C TYR A 116 -10.69 -10.92 33.00
N LEU A 117 -11.40 -9.84 32.62
CA LEU A 117 -12.24 -9.82 31.42
C LEU A 117 -11.53 -9.04 30.33
N ALA A 118 -11.19 -9.67 29.20
CA ALA A 118 -10.56 -9.01 28.06
C ALA A 118 -11.60 -8.40 27.13
N LYS A 119 -11.46 -7.14 26.78
CA LYS A 119 -12.27 -6.38 25.81
C LYS A 119 -11.39 -5.77 24.73
N GLY A 120 -11.91 -5.64 23.51
CA GLY A 120 -11.22 -4.95 22.42
C GLY A 120 -11.13 -3.44 22.67
N TYR A 121 -10.11 -2.80 22.13
CA TYR A 121 -9.88 -1.34 22.27
C TYR A 121 -11.01 -0.49 21.68
N GLU A 122 -11.76 -1.00 20.70
CA GLU A 122 -12.94 -0.33 20.13
C GLU A 122 -13.97 0.10 21.18
N TYR A 123 -13.93 -0.49 22.37
CA TYR A 123 -14.80 -0.13 23.49
C TYR A 123 -14.27 1.04 24.33
N THR A 124 -13.10 1.61 23.98
CA THR A 124 -12.51 2.76 24.70
C THR A 124 -12.53 4.06 23.91
N ALA A 125 -12.57 4.00 22.56
CA ALA A 125 -12.38 5.18 21.70
C ALA A 125 -13.46 6.28 21.84
N ASN A 126 -14.69 5.89 22.27
CA ASN A 126 -15.83 6.81 22.49
C ASN A 126 -16.40 6.74 23.92
N GLY A 127 -15.61 6.27 24.89
CA GLY A 127 -16.06 5.88 26.22
C GLY A 127 -16.70 4.48 26.22
N PRO A 128 -16.65 3.74 27.35
CA PRO A 128 -17.23 2.40 27.42
C PRO A 128 -18.76 2.47 27.21
N PRO A 129 -19.32 1.61 26.33
CA PRO A 129 -20.78 1.47 26.23
C PRO A 129 -21.37 1.10 27.59
N PRO A 130 -22.65 1.44 27.88
CA PRO A 130 -23.30 1.09 29.14
C PRO A 130 -23.17 -0.39 29.55
N ALA A 131 -23.28 -1.30 28.59
CA ALA A 131 -23.07 -2.73 28.81
C ALA A 131 -21.64 -3.07 29.29
N THR A 132 -20.62 -2.43 28.76
CA THR A 132 -19.23 -2.63 29.20
C THR A 132 -18.99 -2.09 30.61
N SER A 133 -19.71 -1.02 31.00
CA SER A 133 -19.64 -0.48 32.35
C SER A 133 -20.24 -1.47 33.38
N GLU A 134 -21.38 -2.08 33.07
CA GLU A 134 -22.03 -3.09 33.92
C GLU A 134 -21.20 -4.38 34.07
N GLU A 135 -20.58 -4.82 32.98
CA GLU A 135 -19.60 -5.92 32.98
C GLU A 135 -18.39 -5.59 33.88
N ALA A 136 -17.87 -4.36 33.78
CA ALA A 136 -16.76 -3.89 34.61
C ALA A 136 -17.09 -3.87 36.10
N GLU A 137 -18.27 -3.35 36.44
CA GLU A 137 -18.76 -3.34 37.82
C GLU A 137 -18.91 -4.77 38.36
N THR A 138 -19.48 -5.68 37.56
CA THR A 138 -19.61 -7.09 37.91
C THR A 138 -18.26 -7.75 38.18
N VAL A 139 -17.29 -7.54 37.32
CA VAL A 139 -15.95 -8.13 37.46
C VAL A 139 -15.24 -7.59 38.69
N ARG A 140 -15.30 -6.27 38.93
CA ARG A 140 -14.70 -5.64 40.11
C ARG A 140 -15.37 -6.04 41.43
N ALA A 141 -16.66 -6.34 41.41
CA ALA A 141 -17.43 -6.74 42.61
C ALA A 141 -16.90 -8.02 43.26
N TYR A 142 -16.30 -8.94 42.51
CA TYR A 142 -15.66 -10.15 43.05
C TYR A 142 -14.12 -10.08 43.07
N GLY A 143 -13.52 -8.91 42.79
CA GLY A 143 -12.07 -8.68 42.87
C GLY A 143 -11.28 -8.93 41.60
N GLY A 144 -11.94 -9.10 40.47
CA GLY A 144 -11.31 -9.13 39.14
C GLY A 144 -11.14 -7.74 38.53
N ASP A 145 -10.57 -7.67 37.31
CA ASP A 145 -10.40 -6.41 36.57
C ASP A 145 -10.65 -6.59 35.07
N ILE A 146 -10.84 -5.47 34.35
CA ILE A 146 -10.96 -5.47 32.89
C ILE A 146 -9.59 -5.13 32.26
N LEU A 147 -9.19 -5.94 31.26
CA LEU A 147 -8.07 -5.68 30.42
C LEU A 147 -8.54 -5.31 29.01
N PHE A 148 -8.17 -4.12 28.56
CA PHE A 148 -8.38 -3.75 27.17
C PHE A 148 -7.23 -4.28 26.34
N THR A 149 -7.56 -5.14 25.38
CA THR A 149 -6.58 -5.63 24.44
C THR A 149 -6.34 -4.58 23.39
N PRO A 150 -5.09 -4.39 22.94
CA PRO A 150 -4.79 -3.47 21.86
C PRO A 150 -5.65 -3.84 20.65
N GLY A 151 -6.64 -3.00 20.32
CA GLY A 151 -7.49 -3.20 19.17
C GLY A 151 -6.77 -2.75 17.92
N ASP A 152 -6.91 -3.50 16.85
CA ASP A 152 -6.78 -2.88 15.53
C ASP A 152 -7.90 -1.86 15.35
N ILE A 153 -7.56 -0.81 14.60
CA ILE A 153 -8.54 0.12 14.08
C ILE A 153 -9.66 -0.70 13.44
N VAL A 154 -10.78 -0.77 14.16
CA VAL A 154 -12.12 -1.12 13.70
C VAL A 154 -12.22 -2.34 12.78
N TYR A 155 -12.10 -3.54 13.33
CA TYR A 155 -12.81 -4.70 12.76
C TYR A 155 -13.92 -5.15 13.68
N SER A 156 -15.04 -4.41 13.70
CA SER A 156 -16.28 -5.03 14.13
C SER A 156 -16.69 -6.01 13.02
N SER A 157 -17.08 -7.22 13.39
CA SER A 157 -17.69 -8.17 12.46
C SER A 157 -18.86 -7.57 11.65
N THR A 158 -19.39 -6.42 12.04
CA THR A 158 -20.41 -5.63 11.33
C THR A 158 -19.84 -4.91 10.09
N GLN A 159 -18.56 -4.56 10.03
CA GLN A 159 -17.92 -4.01 8.82
C GLN A 159 -17.44 -5.09 7.86
N LEU A 160 -17.12 -6.29 8.35
CA LEU A 160 -16.80 -7.46 7.50
C LEU A 160 -17.96 -7.86 6.58
N LEU A 161 -19.20 -7.52 6.93
CA LEU A 161 -20.39 -7.83 6.14
C LEU A 161 -20.74 -6.82 5.06
N LYS A 162 -20.00 -5.72 4.97
CA LYS A 162 -19.98 -4.89 3.76
C LYS A 162 -18.88 -5.37 2.82
N VAL A 163 -18.97 -6.66 2.39
CA VAL A 163 -18.27 -7.25 1.22
C VAL A 163 -16.78 -6.88 1.05
N THR A 164 -16.06 -6.56 2.12
CA THR A 164 -14.62 -6.30 2.03
C THR A 164 -13.89 -7.31 2.91
N ALA A 165 -12.99 -8.08 2.33
CA ALA A 165 -12.09 -8.95 3.09
C ALA A 165 -11.36 -8.15 4.19
N PRO A 166 -11.10 -8.74 5.38
CA PRO A 166 -10.34 -8.06 6.41
C PRO A 166 -8.98 -7.62 5.85
N SER A 167 -8.59 -6.38 6.11
CA SER A 167 -7.27 -5.91 5.71
C SER A 167 -6.23 -6.60 6.58
N LEU A 168 -5.38 -7.41 5.97
CA LEU A 168 -4.24 -8.06 6.60
C LEU A 168 -2.96 -7.24 6.36
N LYS A 169 -3.11 -5.94 6.13
CA LYS A 169 -2.03 -5.06 5.72
C LYS A 169 -0.83 -5.07 6.69
N LEU A 170 -1.12 -4.95 7.98
CA LEU A 170 -0.07 -4.90 9.01
C LEU A 170 0.57 -6.26 9.23
N GLU A 171 -0.21 -7.34 9.22
CA GLU A 171 0.28 -8.69 9.34
C GLU A 171 1.18 -9.09 8.17
N LYS A 172 0.79 -8.74 6.96
CA LYS A 172 1.64 -8.96 5.77
C LYS A 172 2.93 -8.18 5.86
N LEU A 173 2.87 -6.90 6.28
CA LEU A 173 4.06 -6.09 6.51
C LEU A 173 4.98 -6.73 7.54
N GLN A 174 4.43 -7.14 8.70
CA GLN A 174 5.19 -7.79 9.75
C GLN A 174 5.88 -9.06 9.25
N MET A 175 5.16 -9.94 8.55
CA MET A 175 5.73 -11.17 7.98
C MET A 175 6.87 -10.88 7.01
N VAL A 176 6.72 -9.88 6.13
CA VAL A 176 7.75 -9.50 5.17
C VAL A 176 8.98 -8.94 5.89
N MET A 177 8.78 -8.09 6.91
CA MET A 177 9.85 -7.51 7.72
C MET A 177 10.60 -8.59 8.52
N GLU A 178 9.89 -9.47 9.21
CA GLU A 178 10.47 -10.57 9.99
C GLU A 178 11.31 -11.51 9.10
N ARG A 179 10.76 -11.90 7.95
CA ARG A 179 11.42 -12.79 6.99
C ARG A 179 12.71 -12.19 6.43
N SER A 180 12.74 -10.89 6.18
CA SER A 180 13.90 -10.18 5.62
C SER A 180 14.85 -9.63 6.68
N GLY A 181 14.53 -9.79 7.98
CA GLY A 181 15.30 -9.20 9.07
C GLY A 181 15.29 -7.66 9.09
N VAL A 182 14.27 -7.04 8.50
CA VAL A 182 14.11 -5.59 8.42
C VAL A 182 13.23 -5.09 9.56
N GLY A 183 13.68 -4.08 10.29
CA GLY A 183 12.89 -3.38 11.31
C GLY A 183 12.66 -1.92 10.92
N PHE A 184 11.79 -1.20 11.63
CA PHE A 184 11.51 0.22 11.39
C PHE A 184 12.76 1.10 11.49
N ASP A 185 13.69 0.78 12.39
CA ASP A 185 14.97 1.49 12.49
C ASP A 185 15.86 1.32 11.25
N HIS A 186 15.76 0.18 10.55
CA HIS A 186 16.44 0.01 9.26
C HIS A 186 15.83 0.94 8.21
N LEU A 187 14.50 1.02 8.15
CA LEU A 187 13.78 1.89 7.21
C LEU A 187 14.09 3.37 7.44
N ARG A 188 14.11 3.82 8.70
CA ARG A 188 14.49 5.20 9.06
C ARG A 188 15.91 5.53 8.65
N ARG A 189 16.88 4.67 8.99
CA ARG A 189 18.28 4.85 8.59
C ARG A 189 18.43 4.92 7.08
N THR A 190 17.69 4.10 6.34
CA THR A 190 17.71 4.16 4.87
C THR A 190 17.16 5.50 4.37
N LEU A 191 16.05 6.00 4.93
CA LEU A 191 15.51 7.33 4.60
C LEU A 191 16.53 8.45 4.86
N ASP A 192 17.26 8.41 5.97
CA ASP A 192 18.27 9.41 6.32
C ASP A 192 19.46 9.40 5.34
N GLN A 193 19.69 8.29 4.63
CA GLN A 193 20.80 8.12 3.68
C GLN A 193 20.43 8.49 2.24
N LEU A 194 19.17 8.73 1.90
CA LEU A 194 18.74 9.00 0.52
C LEU A 194 19.43 10.23 -0.08
N ALA A 195 19.77 11.22 0.73
CA ALA A 195 20.45 12.45 0.32
C ALA A 195 21.88 12.25 -0.23
N MET A 196 22.48 11.10 0.02
CA MET A 196 23.88 10.83 -0.33
C MET A 196 24.09 10.38 -1.79
N HIS A 197 23.00 10.19 -2.53
CA HIS A 197 23.03 9.56 -3.84
C HIS A 197 22.85 10.55 -5.00
N SER A 198 23.41 10.20 -6.16
CA SER A 198 23.27 10.95 -7.40
C SER A 198 22.43 10.17 -8.42
N ILE A 199 21.43 10.83 -8.98
CA ILE A 199 20.47 10.24 -9.90
C ILE A 199 20.43 11.00 -11.23
N HIS A 200 20.47 10.26 -12.33
CA HIS A 200 20.21 10.80 -13.66
C HIS A 200 18.86 10.28 -14.16
N VAL A 201 17.85 11.14 -14.17
CA VAL A 201 16.55 10.83 -14.75
C VAL A 201 16.53 11.24 -16.22
N VAL A 202 16.05 10.36 -17.08
CA VAL A 202 15.91 10.61 -18.52
C VAL A 202 14.51 10.22 -18.94
N GLY A 203 13.79 11.09 -19.63
CA GLY A 203 12.45 10.73 -20.08
C GLY A 203 11.60 11.89 -20.58
N ASP A 204 10.34 11.55 -20.86
CA ASP A 204 9.36 12.48 -21.42
C ASP A 204 8.86 13.46 -20.34
N THR A 205 8.97 14.75 -20.61
CA THR A 205 8.34 15.79 -19.79
C THR A 205 6.89 15.96 -20.19
N ILE A 206 6.00 16.09 -19.20
CA ILE A 206 4.59 16.42 -19.38
C ILE A 206 4.28 17.65 -18.56
N VAL A 207 3.48 18.56 -19.12
CA VAL A 207 2.81 19.63 -18.38
C VAL A 207 1.35 19.23 -18.24
N ASP A 208 0.92 18.91 -17.03
CA ASP A 208 -0.46 18.62 -16.70
C ASP A 208 -1.17 19.93 -16.34
N SER A 209 -2.11 20.35 -17.19
CA SER A 209 -2.87 21.59 -17.04
C SER A 209 -4.29 21.30 -16.57
N TYR A 210 -4.80 22.11 -15.65
CA TYR A 210 -6.18 22.11 -15.24
C TYR A 210 -6.79 23.47 -15.55
N THR A 211 -7.68 23.52 -16.55
CA THR A 211 -8.44 24.70 -16.90
C THR A 211 -9.78 24.67 -16.15
N HIS A 212 -9.87 25.45 -15.09
CA HIS A 212 -11.06 25.59 -14.28
C HIS A 212 -12.04 26.53 -14.98
N CYS A 213 -13.31 26.11 -15.05
CA CYS A 213 -14.39 26.83 -15.71
C CYS A 213 -15.66 26.78 -14.88
N ALA A 214 -16.51 27.79 -15.04
CA ALA A 214 -17.90 27.75 -14.59
C ALA A 214 -18.84 27.26 -15.70
N MET A 215 -19.85 26.46 -15.34
CA MET A 215 -20.88 26.03 -16.28
C MET A 215 -21.83 27.21 -16.62
N ILE A 216 -21.94 27.55 -17.90
CA ILE A 216 -22.88 28.60 -18.36
C ILE A 216 -24.21 27.98 -18.83
N GLY A 217 -24.23 26.69 -19.12
CA GLY A 217 -25.39 25.96 -19.65
C GLY A 217 -25.19 25.47 -21.09
N GLY A 218 -26.15 24.69 -21.60
CA GLY A 218 -26.16 24.24 -22.99
C GLY A 218 -26.81 25.24 -23.91
N GLN A 219 -26.28 25.39 -25.13
CA GLN A 219 -26.91 26.26 -26.15
C GLN A 219 -28.04 25.52 -26.88
N THR A 220 -29.13 26.22 -27.13
CA THR A 220 -30.30 25.65 -27.80
C THR A 220 -30.14 25.45 -29.31
N LYS A 221 -29.17 26.13 -29.95
CA LYS A 221 -28.96 26.05 -31.40
C LYS A 221 -28.01 24.93 -31.84
N THR A 222 -27.08 24.50 -30.96
CA THR A 222 -26.18 23.38 -31.18
C THR A 222 -26.04 22.62 -29.88
N PRO A 223 -25.91 21.26 -29.88
CA PRO A 223 -25.72 20.48 -28.66
C PRO A 223 -24.28 20.65 -28.16
N THR A 224 -23.93 21.84 -27.71
CA THR A 224 -22.59 22.22 -27.24
C THR A 224 -22.67 22.72 -25.82
N MET A 225 -21.82 22.18 -24.94
CA MET A 225 -21.63 22.70 -23.59
C MET A 225 -20.82 23.99 -23.66
N SER A 226 -21.30 25.03 -22.98
CA SER A 226 -20.59 26.30 -22.85
C SER A 226 -20.07 26.47 -21.44
N VAL A 227 -18.80 26.80 -21.33
CA VAL A 227 -18.13 27.05 -20.06
C VAL A 227 -17.43 28.41 -20.08
N LEU A 228 -17.40 29.08 -18.95
CA LEU A 228 -16.66 30.33 -18.75
C LEU A 228 -15.31 30.00 -18.13
N PHE A 229 -14.22 30.42 -18.78
CA PHE A 229 -12.87 30.30 -18.25
C PHE A 229 -12.73 31.13 -16.96
N GLU A 230 -12.16 30.50 -15.92
CA GLU A 230 -11.86 31.16 -14.66
C GLU A 230 -10.34 31.27 -14.43
N ARG A 231 -9.64 30.14 -14.50
CA ARG A 231 -8.19 30.08 -14.29
C ARG A 231 -7.62 28.82 -14.90
N LYS A 232 -6.30 28.84 -15.15
CA LYS A 232 -5.51 27.65 -15.54
C LYS A 232 -4.38 27.45 -14.54
N VAL A 233 -4.15 26.21 -14.15
CA VAL A 233 -3.06 25.81 -13.28
C VAL A 233 -2.26 24.72 -13.97
N ASP A 234 -0.95 24.89 -14.04
CA ASP A 234 -0.03 23.96 -14.69
C ASP A 234 0.85 23.25 -13.65
N PHE A 235 0.99 21.94 -13.78
CA PHE A 235 1.83 21.09 -12.93
C PHE A 235 2.87 20.37 -13.77
N ILE A 236 4.00 20.09 -13.17
CA ILE A 236 5.03 19.25 -13.77
C ILE A 236 4.64 17.78 -13.60
N GLY A 237 4.69 17.03 -14.69
CA GLY A 237 4.41 15.60 -14.76
C GLY A 237 5.42 14.83 -15.60
N GLY A 238 5.11 13.58 -15.89
CA GLY A 238 6.00 12.69 -16.63
C GLY A 238 7.30 12.39 -15.88
N ALA A 239 8.39 12.19 -16.61
CA ALA A 239 9.70 11.92 -16.00
C ALA A 239 10.23 13.08 -15.13
N ALA A 240 9.73 14.29 -15.37
CA ALA A 240 10.14 15.46 -14.60
C ALA A 240 9.64 15.41 -13.15
N ILE A 241 8.46 14.83 -12.86
CA ILE A 241 8.03 14.65 -11.46
C ILE A 241 8.84 13.56 -10.76
N VAL A 242 9.31 12.52 -11.45
CA VAL A 242 10.25 11.54 -10.89
C VAL A 242 11.53 12.24 -10.42
N ALA A 243 12.08 13.15 -11.25
CA ALA A 243 13.25 13.94 -10.88
C ALA A 243 12.97 14.84 -9.65
N LYS A 244 11.78 15.44 -9.56
CA LYS A 244 11.37 16.24 -8.39
C LYS A 244 11.22 15.39 -7.13
N HIS A 245 10.68 14.17 -7.19
CA HIS A 245 10.62 13.25 -6.05
C HIS A 245 12.02 12.87 -5.56
N CYS A 246 12.94 12.50 -6.48
CA CYS A 246 14.32 12.21 -6.12
C CYS A 246 15.00 13.42 -5.48
N ARG A 247 14.76 14.63 -5.99
CA ARG A 247 15.33 15.85 -5.42
C ARG A 247 14.71 16.24 -4.10
N ALA A 248 13.42 16.03 -3.90
CA ALA A 248 12.74 16.24 -2.62
C ALA A 248 13.26 15.29 -1.53
N ALA A 249 13.67 14.08 -1.92
CA ALA A 249 14.43 13.15 -1.06
C ALA A 249 15.89 13.59 -0.84
N SER A 250 16.24 14.81 -1.25
CA SER A 250 17.55 15.46 -1.10
C SER A 250 18.70 14.87 -1.92
N ALA A 251 18.46 13.93 -2.85
CA ALA A 251 19.48 13.40 -3.76
C ALA A 251 20.00 14.49 -4.74
N GLU A 252 21.21 14.32 -5.25
CA GLU A 252 21.66 15.09 -6.41
C GLU A 252 20.98 14.57 -7.68
N VAL A 253 20.27 15.45 -8.41
CA VAL A 253 19.47 15.01 -9.56
C VAL A 253 19.82 15.83 -10.80
N THR A 254 20.14 15.13 -11.88
CA THR A 254 20.16 15.68 -13.24
C THR A 254 18.99 15.09 -14.03
N PHE A 255 18.28 15.93 -14.76
CA PHE A 255 17.17 15.52 -15.60
C PHE A 255 17.43 15.83 -17.06
N THR A 256 17.46 14.81 -17.91
CA THR A 256 17.64 14.95 -19.37
C THR A 256 16.33 14.67 -20.09
N THR A 257 15.89 15.63 -20.91
CA THR A 257 14.60 15.57 -21.61
C THR A 257 14.62 16.29 -22.94
N VAL A 258 13.54 16.18 -23.72
CA VAL A 258 13.27 16.97 -24.93
C VAL A 258 12.09 17.89 -24.66
N LEU A 259 12.25 19.16 -24.99
CA LEU A 259 11.20 20.18 -24.89
C LEU A 259 10.98 20.86 -26.24
N GLY A 260 9.79 21.40 -26.47
CA GLY A 260 9.49 22.27 -27.59
C GLY A 260 10.11 23.66 -27.44
N ASP A 261 10.07 24.44 -28.52
CA ASP A 261 10.43 25.87 -28.50
C ASP A 261 9.13 26.70 -28.28
N ASP A 262 8.52 26.51 -27.11
CA ASP A 262 7.21 27.06 -26.74
C ASP A 262 7.20 27.64 -25.30
N GLU A 263 6.08 28.17 -24.87
CA GLU A 263 5.90 28.79 -23.55
C GLU A 263 6.16 27.83 -22.38
N TYR A 264 5.83 26.54 -22.55
CA TYR A 264 6.00 25.54 -21.51
C TYR A 264 7.48 25.20 -21.24
N ARG A 265 8.36 25.41 -22.22
CA ARG A 265 9.81 25.23 -22.00
C ARG A 265 10.30 26.02 -20.78
N ASN A 266 9.98 27.31 -20.75
CA ASN A 266 10.44 28.19 -19.67
C ASN A 266 9.79 27.76 -18.33
N PHE A 267 8.50 27.46 -18.34
CA PHE A 267 7.79 26.96 -17.15
C PHE A 267 8.49 25.71 -16.58
N VAL A 268 8.79 24.70 -17.42
CA VAL A 268 9.43 23.45 -17.02
C VAL A 268 10.83 23.70 -16.46
N VAL A 269 11.67 24.46 -17.16
CA VAL A 269 13.05 24.73 -16.74
C VAL A 269 13.08 25.51 -15.45
N ASP A 270 12.24 26.54 -15.32
CA ASP A 270 12.18 27.39 -14.12
C ASP A 270 11.69 26.63 -12.89
N ASP A 271 10.65 25.79 -13.04
CA ASP A 271 10.09 25.01 -11.93
C ASP A 271 11.09 23.96 -11.43
N LEU A 272 11.71 23.20 -12.33
CA LEU A 272 12.71 22.20 -12.01
C LEU A 272 13.97 22.82 -11.37
N THR A 273 14.43 23.93 -11.92
CA THR A 273 15.60 24.64 -11.38
C THR A 273 15.33 25.20 -9.98
N ARG A 274 14.15 25.79 -9.76
CA ARG A 274 13.71 26.21 -8.42
C ARG A 274 13.61 25.06 -7.42
N SER A 275 13.24 23.88 -7.91
CA SER A 275 13.25 22.65 -7.11
C SER A 275 14.64 22.08 -6.86
N GLY A 276 15.70 22.66 -7.45
CA GLY A 276 17.11 22.23 -7.30
C GLY A 276 17.51 21.07 -8.21
N VAL A 277 16.72 20.75 -9.25
CA VAL A 277 17.05 19.77 -10.28
C VAL A 277 17.98 20.41 -11.32
N LYS A 278 19.08 19.75 -11.69
CA LYS A 278 19.94 20.16 -12.81
C LYS A 278 19.26 19.76 -14.13
N VAL A 279 18.78 20.73 -14.89
CA VAL A 279 18.04 20.47 -16.13
C VAL A 279 18.97 20.44 -17.34
N ASN A 280 18.92 19.34 -18.11
CA ASN A 280 19.60 19.16 -19.37
C ASN A 280 18.56 18.93 -20.48
N ALA A 281 17.97 20.01 -20.99
CA ALA A 281 16.92 19.96 -21.99
C ALA A 281 17.45 20.14 -23.40
N THR A 282 17.15 19.19 -24.29
CA THR A 282 17.37 19.36 -25.75
C THR A 282 16.10 19.97 -26.34
N ILE A 283 16.24 21.04 -27.13
CA ILE A 283 15.11 21.75 -27.73
C ILE A 283 14.83 21.22 -29.14
N ASP A 284 13.63 20.76 -29.37
CA ASP A 284 13.12 20.39 -30.70
C ASP A 284 12.11 21.42 -31.18
N ARG A 285 12.47 22.19 -32.23
CA ARG A 285 11.60 23.25 -32.76
C ARG A 285 10.39 22.74 -33.53
N PHE A 286 10.36 21.47 -33.87
CA PHE A 286 9.30 20.84 -34.65
C PHE A 286 8.29 20.06 -33.79
N ARG A 287 8.58 19.94 -32.53
CA ARG A 287 7.76 19.19 -31.55
C ARG A 287 7.31 20.14 -30.45
N PRO A 288 6.00 20.13 -30.06
CA PRO A 288 5.57 20.87 -28.87
C PRO A 288 6.04 20.18 -27.60
N THR A 289 6.26 20.95 -26.53
CA THR A 289 6.31 20.39 -25.18
C THR A 289 4.97 19.71 -24.88
N VAL A 290 5.00 18.48 -24.37
CA VAL A 290 3.75 17.73 -24.13
C VAL A 290 2.91 18.43 -23.07
N ASN A 291 1.69 18.81 -23.46
CA ASN A 291 0.69 19.38 -22.55
C ASN A 291 -0.58 18.53 -22.55
N LYS A 292 -1.05 18.19 -21.36
CA LYS A 292 -2.29 17.45 -21.13
C LYS A 292 -3.24 18.34 -20.32
N ASN A 293 -4.17 18.99 -20.99
CA ASN A 293 -5.06 19.98 -20.38
C ASN A 293 -6.45 19.38 -20.09
N ALA A 294 -6.79 19.24 -18.81
CA ALA A 294 -8.11 18.85 -18.35
C ALA A 294 -9.00 20.09 -18.17
N ILE A 295 -10.13 20.14 -18.87
CA ILE A 295 -11.16 21.15 -18.67
C ILE A 295 -12.06 20.69 -17.53
N VAL A 296 -12.11 21.47 -16.45
CA VAL A 296 -12.83 21.13 -15.21
C VAL A 296 -13.90 22.18 -14.94
N ALA A 297 -15.15 21.76 -14.75
CA ALA A 297 -16.23 22.64 -14.34
C ALA A 297 -17.15 21.97 -13.33
N GLY A 298 -17.51 22.66 -12.25
CA GLY A 298 -18.36 22.12 -11.19
C GLY A 298 -17.82 20.86 -10.52
N GLY A 299 -16.50 20.71 -10.44
CA GLY A 299 -15.84 19.51 -9.89
C GLY A 299 -15.73 18.32 -10.85
N TYR A 300 -16.24 18.43 -12.08
CA TYR A 300 -16.18 17.36 -13.08
C TYR A 300 -15.14 17.66 -14.16
N ARG A 301 -14.37 16.66 -14.57
CA ARG A 301 -13.53 16.71 -15.78
C ARG A 301 -14.43 16.52 -17.00
N LEU A 302 -14.66 17.60 -17.75
CA LEU A 302 -15.54 17.60 -18.91
C LEU A 302 -14.87 17.00 -20.14
N LEU A 303 -13.61 17.34 -20.34
CA LEU A 303 -12.86 16.96 -21.52
C LEU A 303 -11.35 17.08 -21.24
N LYS A 304 -10.52 16.36 -22.00
CA LYS A 304 -9.08 16.47 -21.98
C LYS A 304 -8.57 16.84 -23.37
N ILE A 305 -7.72 17.87 -23.44
CA ILE A 305 -7.09 18.35 -24.66
C ILE A 305 -5.59 18.03 -24.54
N ASP A 306 -5.10 17.13 -25.38
CA ASP A 306 -3.69 16.76 -25.41
C ASP A 306 -2.99 17.45 -26.59
N THR A 307 -1.94 18.24 -26.30
CA THR A 307 -1.04 18.84 -27.30
C THR A 307 0.29 18.09 -27.22
N LEU A 308 0.57 17.26 -28.21
CA LEU A 308 1.77 16.40 -28.20
C LEU A 308 2.13 15.90 -29.61
N ASP A 309 3.38 15.50 -29.78
CA ASP A 309 3.87 14.70 -30.90
C ASP A 309 4.54 13.43 -30.36
N ASN A 310 3.95 12.27 -30.67
CA ASN A 310 4.46 10.96 -30.28
C ASN A 310 5.43 10.34 -31.32
N SER A 311 5.83 11.07 -32.35
CA SER A 311 6.82 10.56 -33.30
C SER A 311 8.18 10.32 -32.63
N SER A 312 8.97 9.42 -33.19
CA SER A 312 10.32 9.16 -32.66
C SER A 312 11.21 10.41 -32.77
N ILE A 313 12.01 10.66 -31.74
CA ILE A 313 13.00 11.74 -31.77
C ILE A 313 13.98 11.54 -32.96
N PRO A 314 14.47 12.63 -33.61
CA PRO A 314 15.49 12.56 -34.62
C PRO A 314 16.81 11.98 -34.09
N ASP A 315 17.65 11.44 -35.00
CA ASP A 315 18.94 10.84 -34.63
C ASP A 315 19.87 11.84 -33.96
N THR A 316 19.87 13.10 -34.39
CA THR A 316 20.65 14.17 -33.77
C THR A 316 20.28 14.42 -32.30
N ILE A 317 19.01 14.39 -31.98
CA ILE A 317 18.54 14.50 -30.60
C ILE A 317 18.87 13.23 -29.80
N LEU A 318 18.71 12.05 -30.41
CA LEU A 318 19.09 10.77 -29.79
C LEU A 318 20.58 10.75 -29.43
N GLU A 319 21.44 11.18 -30.35
CA GLU A 319 22.89 11.28 -30.12
C GLU A 319 23.24 12.23 -28.98
N THR A 320 22.63 13.43 -28.95
CA THR A 320 22.81 14.41 -27.88
C THR A 320 22.39 13.85 -26.52
N MET A 321 21.21 13.23 -26.43
CA MET A 321 20.70 12.66 -25.19
C MET A 321 21.54 11.46 -24.72
N THR A 322 21.93 10.56 -25.63
CA THR A 322 22.75 9.40 -25.27
C THR A 322 24.18 9.82 -24.89
N GLN A 323 24.70 10.89 -25.46
CA GLN A 323 25.95 11.48 -25.02
C GLN A 323 25.84 12.06 -23.61
N SER A 324 24.75 12.75 -23.30
CA SER A 324 24.46 13.24 -21.93
C SER A 324 24.41 12.11 -20.91
N VAL A 325 23.81 10.97 -21.27
CA VAL A 325 23.76 9.79 -20.37
C VAL A 325 25.16 9.25 -20.09
N ARG A 326 26.08 9.27 -21.09
CA ARG A 326 27.46 8.82 -20.89
C ARG A 326 28.29 9.78 -20.06
N ASP A 327 28.08 11.09 -20.23
CA ASP A 327 28.96 12.14 -19.70
C ASP A 327 28.55 12.57 -18.26
N ILE A 328 27.27 12.42 -17.90
CA ILE A 328 26.78 12.82 -16.60
C ILE A 328 26.96 11.67 -15.61
N PRO A 329 27.85 11.81 -14.62
CA PRO A 329 28.04 10.77 -13.62
C PRO A 329 26.82 10.66 -12.71
N ALA A 330 26.34 9.43 -12.48
CA ALA A 330 25.25 9.13 -11.57
C ALA A 330 25.35 7.69 -11.06
N GLU A 331 24.95 7.46 -9.82
CA GLU A 331 24.89 6.13 -9.24
C GLU A 331 23.72 5.31 -9.77
N ALA A 332 22.63 5.99 -10.16
CA ALA A 332 21.52 5.36 -10.87
C ALA A 332 21.08 6.20 -12.08
N VAL A 333 20.67 5.49 -13.14
CA VAL A 333 20.01 6.05 -14.31
C VAL A 333 18.58 5.53 -14.36
N ILE A 334 17.62 6.44 -14.32
CA ILE A 334 16.18 6.14 -14.40
C ILE A 334 15.66 6.51 -15.76
N TYR A 335 15.18 5.54 -16.54
CA TYR A 335 14.45 5.76 -17.77
C TYR A 335 12.94 5.73 -17.47
N SER A 336 12.31 6.90 -17.58
CA SER A 336 10.87 7.07 -17.34
C SER A 336 10.17 7.40 -18.65
N ASP A 337 9.52 6.40 -19.24
CA ASP A 337 8.93 6.39 -20.57
C ASP A 337 7.42 6.61 -20.51
N PHE A 338 6.96 7.79 -20.91
CA PHE A 338 5.54 8.15 -21.05
C PHE A 338 5.02 8.00 -22.47
N ARG A 339 5.77 7.35 -23.35
CA ARG A 339 5.42 7.06 -24.74
C ARG A 339 5.29 8.29 -25.64
N HIS A 340 6.01 9.37 -25.33
CA HIS A 340 6.01 10.62 -26.11
C HIS A 340 7.21 10.76 -27.03
N GLY A 341 7.83 9.65 -27.45
CA GLY A 341 8.77 9.60 -28.58
C GLY A 341 10.24 9.50 -28.24
N ILE A 342 10.65 9.73 -26.98
CA ILE A 342 12.05 9.54 -26.55
C ILE A 342 12.41 8.05 -26.64
N PHE A 343 11.59 7.18 -26.01
CA PHE A 343 11.84 5.76 -25.97
C PHE A 343 10.94 4.98 -26.94
N ASN A 344 11.55 4.12 -27.73
CA ASN A 344 10.88 3.17 -28.61
C ASN A 344 11.88 2.09 -29.05
N ARG A 345 11.44 1.07 -29.80
CA ARG A 345 12.29 -0.06 -30.23
C ARG A 345 13.55 0.37 -30.98
N ARG A 346 13.56 1.55 -31.63
CA ARG A 346 14.74 2.09 -32.34
C ARG A 346 15.72 2.78 -31.39
N THR A 347 15.22 3.55 -30.43
CA THR A 347 16.03 4.40 -29.56
C THR A 347 16.49 3.70 -28.29
N ILE A 348 15.68 2.82 -27.68
CA ILE A 348 16.01 2.09 -26.43
C ILE A 348 17.37 1.39 -26.49
N PRO A 349 17.73 0.65 -27.55
CA PRO A 349 19.06 0.01 -27.61
C PRO A 349 20.24 0.98 -27.51
N ALA A 350 20.10 2.21 -28.07
CA ALA A 350 21.12 3.24 -27.95
C ALA A 350 21.19 3.80 -26.52
N PHE A 351 20.08 4.07 -25.90
CA PHE A 351 19.99 4.50 -24.50
C PHE A 351 20.57 3.46 -23.54
N VAL A 352 20.21 2.19 -23.69
CA VAL A 352 20.75 1.10 -22.84
C VAL A 352 22.26 1.00 -22.93
N ARG A 353 22.82 1.13 -24.14
CA ARG A 353 24.31 1.13 -24.35
C ARG A 353 24.99 2.37 -23.80
N SER A 354 24.27 3.46 -23.59
CA SER A 354 24.87 4.71 -23.09
C SER A 354 24.97 4.75 -21.56
N ILE A 355 24.31 3.86 -20.84
CA ILE A 355 24.36 3.82 -19.36
C ILE A 355 25.79 3.47 -18.92
N PRO A 356 26.45 4.28 -18.06
CA PRO A 356 27.76 3.98 -17.53
C PRO A 356 27.83 2.61 -16.85
N ALA A 357 28.99 1.94 -16.98
CA ALA A 357 29.21 0.68 -16.28
C ALA A 357 29.17 0.92 -14.76
N GLY A 358 28.41 0.08 -14.05
CA GLY A 358 28.24 0.17 -12.60
C GLY A 358 27.09 1.06 -12.14
N ALA A 359 26.46 1.86 -13.00
CA ALA A 359 25.25 2.58 -12.64
C ALA A 359 24.07 1.63 -12.47
N TYR A 360 23.26 1.85 -11.43
CA TYR A 360 22.03 1.11 -11.17
C TYR A 360 20.98 1.50 -12.23
N ARG A 361 20.44 0.52 -12.93
CA ARG A 361 19.57 0.69 -14.10
C ARG A 361 18.12 0.55 -13.71
N VAL A 362 17.34 1.60 -13.93
CA VAL A 362 15.92 1.62 -13.54
C VAL A 362 15.07 2.02 -14.74
N ALA A 363 13.94 1.34 -14.94
CA ALA A 363 12.98 1.70 -15.97
C ALA A 363 11.53 1.61 -15.49
N ASP A 364 10.73 2.57 -15.92
CA ASP A 364 9.27 2.56 -15.90
C ASP A 364 8.75 2.93 -17.28
N SER A 365 7.76 2.22 -17.81
CA SER A 365 7.23 2.48 -19.15
C SER A 365 5.72 2.35 -19.16
N GLN A 366 5.05 3.46 -19.40
CA GLN A 366 3.60 3.53 -19.36
C GLN A 366 2.94 2.99 -20.63
N VAL A 367 1.67 2.59 -20.46
CA VAL A 367 0.75 2.26 -21.55
C VAL A 367 -0.33 3.34 -21.59
N ALA A 368 -0.37 4.09 -22.69
CA ALA A 368 -1.38 5.12 -22.92
C ALA A 368 -2.13 4.85 -24.24
N SER A 369 -1.97 5.70 -25.24
CA SER A 369 -2.44 5.49 -26.62
C SER A 369 -1.54 4.53 -27.43
N ARG A 370 -0.39 4.15 -26.88
CA ARG A 370 0.56 3.21 -27.46
C ARG A 370 0.93 2.13 -26.44
N TRP A 371 1.36 0.98 -26.93
CA TRP A 371 1.86 -0.12 -26.11
C TRP A 371 3.16 0.30 -25.42
N GLY A 372 3.33 -0.14 -24.16
CA GLY A 372 4.55 0.14 -23.40
C GLY A 372 5.77 -0.62 -23.92
N ASN A 373 6.94 -0.19 -23.49
CA ASN A 373 8.23 -0.77 -23.87
C ASN A 373 8.94 -1.49 -22.73
N ILE A 374 8.25 -1.80 -21.62
CA ILE A 374 8.94 -2.28 -20.41
C ILE A 374 9.80 -3.52 -20.66
N THR A 375 9.38 -4.41 -21.55
CA THR A 375 10.15 -5.61 -21.93
C THR A 375 11.33 -5.33 -22.87
N ASP A 376 11.42 -4.13 -23.44
CA ASP A 376 12.56 -3.70 -24.26
C ASP A 376 13.73 -3.17 -23.38
N PHE A 377 13.45 -2.81 -22.11
CA PHE A 377 14.47 -2.43 -21.12
C PHE A 377 15.08 -3.66 -20.45
N LYS A 378 15.79 -4.48 -21.24
CA LYS A 378 16.34 -5.75 -20.79
C LYS A 378 17.54 -5.60 -19.86
N GLY A 379 17.60 -6.45 -18.83
CA GLY A 379 18.72 -6.52 -17.91
C GLY A 379 18.82 -5.33 -16.97
N PHE A 380 17.69 -4.67 -16.69
CA PHE A 380 17.62 -3.60 -15.73
C PHE A 380 17.62 -4.13 -14.29
N ASP A 381 18.15 -3.34 -13.38
CA ASP A 381 18.22 -3.73 -11.96
C ASP A 381 16.84 -3.61 -11.29
N LEU A 382 16.04 -2.60 -11.69
CA LEU A 382 14.68 -2.38 -11.18
C LEU A 382 13.73 -1.97 -12.30
N ILE A 383 12.54 -2.59 -12.35
CA ILE A 383 11.41 -2.11 -13.16
C ILE A 383 10.14 -2.02 -12.30
N THR A 384 9.28 -1.00 -12.57
CA THR A 384 8.11 -0.72 -11.74
C THR A 384 6.79 -0.58 -12.52
N PRO A 385 6.43 -1.52 -13.40
CA PRO A 385 5.18 -1.45 -14.16
C PRO A 385 3.95 -1.60 -13.26
N ASN A 386 2.79 -1.11 -13.74
CA ASN A 386 1.51 -1.49 -13.17
C ASN A 386 0.94 -2.75 -13.86
N GLU A 387 -0.13 -3.32 -13.29
CA GLU A 387 -0.76 -4.54 -13.84
C GLU A 387 -1.18 -4.38 -15.30
N ARG A 388 -1.76 -3.23 -15.68
CA ARG A 388 -2.17 -2.96 -17.05
C ARG A 388 -0.96 -2.91 -18.00
N GLU A 389 0.12 -2.29 -17.59
CA GLU A 389 1.37 -2.21 -18.36
C GLU A 389 1.99 -3.60 -18.56
N ALA A 390 2.01 -4.42 -17.50
CA ALA A 390 2.47 -5.80 -17.56
C ALA A 390 1.65 -6.65 -18.52
N ARG A 391 0.32 -6.59 -18.41
CA ARG A 391 -0.61 -7.32 -19.28
C ARG A 391 -0.46 -6.93 -20.75
N PHE A 392 -0.36 -5.63 -21.03
CA PHE A 392 -0.14 -5.16 -22.40
C PHE A 392 1.23 -5.56 -22.94
N ALA A 393 2.28 -5.54 -22.12
CA ALA A 393 3.63 -5.91 -22.55
C ALA A 393 3.74 -7.39 -22.95
N LEU A 394 3.00 -8.26 -22.27
CA LEU A 394 2.99 -9.71 -22.54
C LEU A 394 1.83 -10.16 -23.45
N GLY A 395 0.86 -9.29 -23.73
CA GLY A 395 -0.35 -9.65 -24.46
C GLY A 395 -1.25 -10.60 -23.67
N ASP A 396 -1.20 -10.57 -22.36
CA ASP A 396 -1.92 -11.44 -21.44
C ASP A 396 -3.10 -10.73 -20.77
N GLN A 397 -4.27 -11.38 -20.76
CA GLN A 397 -5.49 -10.85 -20.14
C GLN A 397 -6.06 -11.79 -19.06
N ASP A 398 -5.60 -13.03 -19.01
CA ASP A 398 -6.30 -14.11 -18.31
C ASP A 398 -5.54 -14.67 -17.11
N THR A 399 -4.21 -14.59 -17.09
CA THR A 399 -3.41 -15.19 -16.03
C THR A 399 -3.50 -14.44 -14.70
N GLY A 400 -3.27 -15.15 -13.60
CA GLY A 400 -3.16 -14.58 -12.27
C GLY A 400 -1.93 -13.66 -12.13
N ILE A 401 -1.92 -12.84 -11.07
CA ILE A 401 -0.86 -11.83 -10.86
C ILE A 401 0.53 -12.46 -10.69
N ARG A 402 0.64 -13.62 -10.03
CA ARG A 402 1.95 -14.28 -9.84
C ARG A 402 2.54 -14.79 -11.16
N PRO A 403 1.84 -15.63 -11.97
CA PRO A 403 2.34 -16.02 -13.29
C PRO A 403 2.66 -14.81 -14.17
N LEU A 404 1.79 -13.80 -14.22
CA LEU A 404 2.03 -12.56 -14.95
C LEU A 404 3.35 -11.88 -14.53
N SER A 405 3.64 -11.85 -13.22
CA SER A 405 4.88 -11.28 -12.70
C SER A 405 6.11 -12.11 -13.07
N SER A 406 6.01 -13.44 -13.01
CA SER A 406 7.07 -14.37 -13.43
C SER A 406 7.43 -14.18 -14.90
N ASP A 407 6.41 -14.21 -15.76
CA ASP A 407 6.58 -14.07 -17.20
C ASP A 407 7.18 -12.70 -17.56
N LEU A 408 6.77 -11.64 -16.85
CA LEU A 408 7.31 -10.31 -17.08
C LEU A 408 8.76 -10.19 -16.60
N TYR A 409 9.08 -10.76 -15.43
CA TYR A 409 10.44 -10.78 -14.87
C TYR A 409 11.41 -11.45 -15.84
N ASP A 410 11.02 -12.59 -16.40
CA ASP A 410 11.83 -13.34 -17.37
C ASP A 410 11.93 -12.63 -18.72
N ALA A 411 10.83 -12.07 -19.21
CA ALA A 411 10.83 -11.33 -20.49
C ALA A 411 11.69 -10.08 -20.44
N ALA A 412 11.66 -9.34 -19.32
CA ALA A 412 12.48 -8.16 -19.09
C ALA A 412 13.90 -8.49 -18.61
N GLN A 413 14.16 -9.72 -18.14
CA GLN A 413 15.43 -10.14 -17.55
C GLN A 413 15.91 -9.17 -16.46
N CYS A 414 15.00 -8.64 -15.68
CA CYS A 414 15.29 -7.69 -14.61
C CYS A 414 15.78 -8.42 -13.34
N LYS A 415 16.37 -7.65 -12.39
CA LYS A 415 16.80 -8.21 -11.11
C LYS A 415 15.74 -8.01 -10.00
N LEU A 416 14.98 -6.93 -10.11
CA LEU A 416 13.89 -6.60 -9.20
C LEU A 416 12.70 -6.08 -10.02
N LEU A 417 11.55 -6.70 -9.81
CA LEU A 417 10.27 -6.24 -10.34
C LEU A 417 9.37 -5.83 -9.18
N ILE A 418 8.89 -4.59 -9.19
CA ILE A 418 7.81 -4.13 -8.31
C ILE A 418 6.57 -3.87 -9.16
N LEU A 419 5.65 -4.83 -9.18
CA LEU A 419 4.39 -4.72 -9.93
C LEU A 419 3.35 -3.96 -9.11
N LYS A 420 2.95 -2.79 -9.61
CA LYS A 420 1.94 -1.91 -8.99
C LYS A 420 0.53 -2.48 -9.24
N LEU A 421 -0.28 -2.68 -8.19
CA LEU A 421 -1.61 -3.29 -8.24
C LEU A 421 -2.74 -2.32 -7.84
N GLY A 422 -2.46 -1.01 -7.85
CA GLY A 422 -3.40 0.03 -7.43
C GLY A 422 -3.77 -0.10 -5.94
N GLU A 423 -5.04 -0.14 -5.62
CA GLU A 423 -5.55 -0.26 -4.24
C GLU A 423 -5.08 -1.54 -3.53
N ARG A 424 -4.71 -2.58 -4.28
CA ARG A 424 -4.17 -3.83 -3.75
C ARG A 424 -2.69 -3.75 -3.37
N GLY A 425 -2.04 -2.58 -3.55
CA GLY A 425 -0.62 -2.39 -3.22
C GLY A 425 0.32 -2.87 -4.30
N VAL A 426 1.32 -3.68 -3.94
CA VAL A 426 2.36 -4.16 -4.87
C VAL A 426 2.66 -5.65 -4.69
N LEU A 427 3.09 -6.29 -5.78
CA LEU A 427 3.75 -7.59 -5.73
C LEU A 427 5.20 -7.40 -6.18
N THR A 428 6.14 -7.87 -5.38
CA THR A 428 7.57 -7.78 -5.65
C THR A 428 8.13 -9.15 -6.02
N CYS A 429 8.87 -9.24 -7.12
CA CYS A 429 9.59 -10.43 -7.56
C CYS A 429 11.10 -10.14 -7.53
N THR A 430 11.86 -10.97 -6.83
CA THR A 430 13.29 -10.77 -6.55
C THR A 430 14.21 -11.85 -7.13
N SER A 431 13.64 -12.91 -7.70
CA SER A 431 14.40 -14.07 -8.17
C SER A 431 13.74 -14.73 -9.38
N PRO A 432 14.52 -15.31 -10.30
CA PRO A 432 14.02 -16.12 -11.40
C PRO A 432 13.54 -17.53 -10.95
N ASP A 433 13.82 -17.94 -9.72
CA ASP A 433 13.29 -19.20 -9.16
C ASP A 433 11.85 -18.98 -8.68
N HIS A 434 10.90 -19.06 -9.63
CA HIS A 434 9.50 -18.76 -9.37
C HIS A 434 8.76 -19.83 -8.55
N GLU A 435 9.36 -20.99 -8.31
CA GLU A 435 8.82 -22.04 -7.45
C GLU A 435 9.15 -21.77 -5.97
N SER A 436 10.21 -21.02 -5.69
CA SER A 436 10.59 -20.67 -4.34
C SER A 436 9.58 -19.69 -3.70
N LEU A 437 9.18 -19.97 -2.46
CA LEU A 437 8.33 -19.07 -1.68
C LEU A 437 9.00 -17.72 -1.39
N ASP A 438 10.33 -17.67 -1.50
CA ASP A 438 11.14 -16.49 -1.21
C ASP A 438 11.28 -15.54 -2.39
N SER A 439 10.85 -15.97 -3.57
CA SER A 439 10.97 -15.16 -4.80
C SER A 439 9.94 -14.04 -4.89
N PHE A 440 8.87 -14.12 -4.11
CA PHE A 440 7.78 -13.16 -4.15
C PHE A 440 7.35 -12.72 -2.76
N PHE A 441 6.99 -11.46 -2.64
CA PHE A 441 6.21 -10.97 -1.52
C PHE A 441 5.19 -9.91 -1.97
N VAL A 442 4.11 -9.81 -1.22
CA VAL A 442 3.01 -8.88 -1.48
C VAL A 442 2.93 -7.89 -0.32
N MET A 443 2.72 -6.64 -0.66
CA MET A 443 2.50 -5.57 0.30
C MET A 443 1.23 -4.79 -0.07
N ASP A 444 0.31 -4.67 0.87
CA ASP A 444 -0.92 -3.93 0.65
C ASP A 444 -0.66 -2.42 0.61
N SER A 445 -1.57 -1.67 0.00
CA SER A 445 -1.50 -0.21 -0.05
C SER A 445 -1.60 0.41 1.35
N PHE A 446 -0.78 1.42 1.63
CA PHE A 446 -0.81 2.22 2.88
C PHE A 446 -1.66 3.49 2.76
N VAL A 447 -2.38 3.67 1.67
CA VAL A 447 -3.32 4.78 1.48
C VAL A 447 -4.46 4.66 2.51
N GLU A 448 -4.76 5.75 3.19
CA GLU A 448 -5.90 5.86 4.13
C GLU A 448 -7.03 6.66 3.51
N ASP A 449 -6.70 7.85 3.00
CA ASP A 449 -7.65 8.76 2.37
C ASP A 449 -7.19 9.08 0.95
N LEU A 450 -7.82 8.47 -0.03
CA LEU A 450 -7.49 8.71 -1.44
C LEU A 450 -8.00 10.08 -1.89
N VAL A 451 -7.07 10.97 -2.23
CA VAL A 451 -7.35 12.30 -2.79
C VAL A 451 -7.11 12.29 -4.30
N ASP A 452 -5.87 12.03 -4.74
CA ASP A 452 -5.51 11.92 -6.17
C ASP A 452 -4.42 10.85 -6.36
N PRO A 453 -4.66 9.77 -7.14
CA PRO A 453 -3.66 8.74 -7.38
C PRO A 453 -2.59 9.13 -8.42
N VAL A 454 -2.71 10.31 -9.04
CA VAL A 454 -1.76 10.77 -10.07
C VAL A 454 -0.38 11.02 -9.45
N GLY A 455 0.68 10.47 -10.06
CA GLY A 455 2.06 10.62 -9.58
C GLY A 455 2.48 9.65 -8.47
N ALA A 456 1.57 8.87 -7.89
CA ALA A 456 1.91 7.90 -6.85
C ALA A 456 2.92 6.84 -7.34
N GLY A 457 2.79 6.38 -8.59
CA GLY A 457 3.74 5.47 -9.22
C GLY A 457 5.13 6.07 -9.38
N ASP A 458 5.21 7.38 -9.66
CA ASP A 458 6.46 8.12 -9.81
C ASP A 458 7.16 8.31 -8.45
N ALA A 459 6.40 8.53 -7.38
CA ALA A 459 6.91 8.55 -6.01
C ALA A 459 7.46 7.18 -5.61
N LEU A 460 6.74 6.08 -5.91
CA LEU A 460 7.22 4.71 -5.67
C LEU A 460 8.56 4.48 -6.39
N LEU A 461 8.63 4.78 -7.70
CA LEU A 461 9.83 4.62 -8.52
C LEU A 461 11.03 5.34 -7.92
N ALA A 462 10.85 6.62 -7.54
CA ALA A 462 11.91 7.45 -6.99
C ALA A 462 12.43 6.90 -5.65
N TYR A 463 11.53 6.66 -4.70
CA TYR A 463 11.90 6.19 -3.35
C TYR A 463 12.43 4.76 -3.35
N ALA A 464 11.87 3.85 -4.16
CA ALA A 464 12.38 2.50 -4.30
C ALA A 464 13.80 2.50 -4.89
N THR A 465 14.07 3.35 -5.89
CA THR A 465 15.41 3.49 -6.48
C THR A 465 16.42 3.98 -5.45
N LEU A 466 16.12 5.06 -4.75
CA LEU A 466 17.00 5.64 -3.73
C LEU A 466 17.23 4.68 -2.56
N ALA A 467 16.18 4.00 -2.11
CA ALA A 467 16.29 3.02 -1.04
C ALA A 467 17.12 1.79 -1.46
N MET A 468 17.07 1.36 -2.73
CA MET A 468 17.97 0.32 -3.25
C MET A 468 19.43 0.76 -3.25
N LEU A 469 19.72 2.01 -3.61
CA LEU A 469 21.08 2.54 -3.55
C LEU A 469 21.60 2.57 -2.10
N ALA A 470 20.78 3.05 -1.17
CA ALA A 470 21.15 3.22 0.23
C ALA A 470 21.29 1.89 0.99
N SER A 471 20.34 0.97 0.80
CA SER A 471 20.25 -0.24 1.62
C SER A 471 20.70 -1.54 0.95
N ARG A 472 20.71 -1.57 -0.38
CA ARG A 472 20.89 -2.80 -1.17
C ARG A 472 19.91 -3.92 -0.78
N ASN A 473 18.70 -3.55 -0.34
CA ASN A 473 17.69 -4.46 0.18
C ASN A 473 16.33 -4.20 -0.48
N GLU A 474 15.83 -5.20 -1.17
CA GLU A 474 14.61 -5.14 -1.98
C GLU A 474 13.37 -4.92 -1.10
N THR A 475 13.36 -5.48 0.10
CA THR A 475 12.26 -5.30 1.05
C THR A 475 12.17 -3.85 1.51
N GLN A 476 13.31 -3.23 1.89
CA GLN A 476 13.32 -1.83 2.30
C GLN A 476 12.90 -0.91 1.15
N ALA A 477 13.40 -1.18 -0.06
CA ALA A 477 13.04 -0.42 -1.25
C ALA A 477 11.54 -0.50 -1.55
N THR A 478 10.95 -1.70 -1.46
CA THR A 478 9.51 -1.89 -1.70
C THR A 478 8.67 -1.20 -0.62
N ILE A 479 9.03 -1.33 0.67
CA ILE A 479 8.31 -0.69 1.77
C ILE A 479 8.34 0.84 1.60
N LEU A 480 9.53 1.43 1.46
CA LEU A 480 9.68 2.88 1.37
C LEU A 480 9.03 3.44 0.10
N GLY A 481 9.15 2.75 -1.04
CA GLY A 481 8.47 3.12 -2.27
C GLY A 481 6.94 3.08 -2.13
N THR A 482 6.39 2.03 -1.50
CA THR A 482 4.94 1.90 -1.30
C THR A 482 4.39 2.94 -0.32
N ILE A 483 5.14 3.28 0.73
CA ILE A 483 4.77 4.34 1.67
C ILE A 483 4.82 5.72 1.00
N ALA A 484 5.86 6.00 0.19
CA ALA A 484 5.94 7.24 -0.57
C ALA A 484 4.78 7.38 -1.56
N ALA A 485 4.41 6.29 -2.25
CA ALA A 485 3.23 6.26 -3.11
C ALA A 485 1.93 6.57 -2.34
N ALA A 486 1.78 6.02 -1.13
CA ALA A 486 0.62 6.30 -0.29
C ALA A 486 0.55 7.79 0.10
N CYS A 487 1.68 8.38 0.49
CA CYS A 487 1.75 9.83 0.76
C CYS A 487 1.37 10.65 -0.50
N GLY A 488 1.77 10.20 -1.70
CA GLY A 488 1.40 10.83 -2.97
C GLY A 488 -0.09 10.80 -3.26
N CYS A 489 -0.76 9.69 -2.94
CA CYS A 489 -2.20 9.54 -3.14
C CYS A 489 -3.06 10.44 -2.24
N GLU A 490 -2.53 10.96 -1.15
CA GLU A 490 -3.26 11.74 -0.14
C GLU A 490 -3.10 13.25 -0.30
N VAL A 491 -2.43 13.69 -1.35
CA VAL A 491 -2.28 15.10 -1.72
C VAL A 491 -2.93 15.37 -3.08
N ASP A 492 -3.45 16.59 -3.27
CA ASP A 492 -4.01 16.99 -4.55
C ASP A 492 -2.90 17.45 -5.50
N GLY A 493 -2.91 16.88 -6.71
CA GLY A 493 -1.96 17.20 -7.77
C GLY A 493 -0.56 16.55 -7.62
N ASN A 494 0.29 16.78 -8.63
CA ASN A 494 1.65 16.22 -8.73
C ASN A 494 2.65 16.98 -7.82
N VAL A 495 2.59 16.71 -6.51
CA VAL A 495 3.48 17.34 -5.51
C VAL A 495 4.58 16.35 -5.10
N PRO A 496 5.87 16.78 -5.09
CA PRO A 496 6.96 15.92 -4.64
C PRO A 496 6.82 15.52 -3.17
N ILE A 497 6.98 14.25 -2.88
CA ILE A 497 6.93 13.73 -1.52
C ILE A 497 8.30 13.89 -0.85
N THR A 498 8.30 14.36 0.41
CA THR A 498 9.51 14.56 1.21
C THR A 498 9.79 13.39 2.14
N PRO A 499 11.04 13.18 2.59
CA PRO A 499 11.38 12.18 3.61
C PRO A 499 10.59 12.35 4.91
N ASP A 500 10.31 13.58 5.34
CA ASP A 500 9.54 13.85 6.55
C ASP A 500 8.11 13.29 6.48
N GLN A 501 7.47 13.37 5.31
CA GLN A 501 6.14 12.78 5.09
C GLN A 501 6.20 11.25 5.18
N VAL A 502 7.26 10.64 4.62
CA VAL A 502 7.47 9.20 4.68
C VAL A 502 7.80 8.75 6.09
N HIS A 503 8.63 9.50 6.85
CA HIS A 503 8.91 9.25 8.27
C HIS A 503 7.63 9.30 9.12
N ALA A 504 6.84 10.35 8.96
CA ALA A 504 5.57 10.49 9.69
C ALA A 504 4.61 9.31 9.42
N ARG A 505 4.58 8.81 8.18
CA ARG A 505 3.77 7.64 7.82
C ARG A 505 4.36 6.35 8.40
N LEU A 506 5.67 6.16 8.38
CA LEU A 506 6.34 5.03 9.03
C LEU A 506 6.03 4.98 10.53
N ASP A 507 6.12 6.11 11.22
CA ASP A 507 5.82 6.20 12.65
C ASP A 507 4.35 5.86 12.94
N LYS A 508 3.44 6.25 12.04
CA LYS A 508 2.02 5.90 12.16
C LYS A 508 1.80 4.40 11.98
N VAL A 509 2.42 3.80 10.98
CA VAL A 509 2.33 2.35 10.71
C VAL A 509 2.94 1.55 11.86
N GLU A 510 4.08 1.97 12.40
CA GLU A 510 4.73 1.31 13.54
C GLU A 510 3.86 1.36 14.79
N ARG A 511 3.28 2.53 15.12
CA ARG A 511 2.32 2.63 16.24
C ARG A 511 1.12 1.71 16.05
N GLN A 512 0.58 1.63 14.83
CA GLN A 512 -0.52 0.71 14.53
C GLN A 512 -0.11 -0.76 14.72
N MET A 513 1.13 -1.13 14.41
CA MET A 513 1.63 -2.49 14.63
C MET A 513 1.91 -2.80 16.10
N ASN A 514 2.42 -1.82 16.85
CA ASN A 514 2.73 -1.96 18.29
C ASN A 514 1.53 -1.72 19.19
N TYR A 515 0.38 -1.35 18.61
CA TYR A 515 -0.85 -1.05 19.33
C TYR A 515 -0.73 0.17 20.30
N GLU A 516 0.04 1.18 19.93
CA GLU A 516 0.19 2.44 20.69
C GLU A 516 -0.77 3.54 20.26
#